data_1c0f8b59de633205fe4938654da889ae
#
_entry.id   1c0f8b59de633205fe4938654da889ae
#
_cell.length_a   1.000
_cell.length_b   1.000
_cell.length_c   1.000
_cell.angle_alpha   90.00
_cell.angle_beta   90.00
_cell.angle_gamma   90.00
#
_symmetry.space_group_name_H-M   'P 1'
#
loop_
_entity.id
_entity.type
_entity.pdbx_description
1 polymer ?
#
loop_
_entity_poly.entity_id
_entity_poly.type
_entity_poly.pdbx_seq_one_letter_code
_entity_poly.pdbx_strand_id
1 'polypeptide(L)'
;MLAIIAPGQGSQTPGMFNSWVTNPVFHELLSTWSMRIDVDLIRLGTTADADEIKDTANAQPLIVAASLLGARALGIKNFSFTSGHSVGELAAAALSGAISDEDALRLVRARGLEMAKAAALSPAGMSAVLGGDREIVLKKLNELHLVAANDNGGGQIVAAGDLAALAALSENPPEGARVR
;
A
#
# COMPACT_ATOMS: atom_id res chain seq x y z
N MET A 1 -18.91 -7.33 17.28
CA MET A 1 -17.74 -7.87 16.57
C MET A 1 -16.95 -6.68 16.05
N LEU A 2 -15.64 -6.59 16.33
CA LEU A 2 -14.75 -5.54 15.83
C LEU A 2 -13.70 -6.18 14.92
N ALA A 3 -13.50 -5.59 13.73
CA ALA A 3 -12.46 -5.95 12.80
C ALA A 3 -11.47 -4.78 12.65
N ILE A 4 -10.19 -5.08 12.52
CA ILE A 4 -9.17 -4.11 12.14
C ILE A 4 -8.76 -4.39 10.71
N ILE A 5 -8.90 -3.37 9.84
CA ILE A 5 -8.54 -3.47 8.43
C ILE A 5 -7.37 -2.52 8.15
N ALA A 6 -6.24 -3.08 7.73
CA ALA A 6 -5.06 -2.31 7.37
C ALA A 6 -5.05 -2.01 5.86
N PRO A 7 -4.82 -0.75 5.44
CA PRO A 7 -4.89 -0.35 4.05
C PRO A 7 -3.67 -0.81 3.24
N GLY A 8 -3.82 -0.81 1.93
CA GLY A 8 -2.74 -1.00 0.96
C GLY A 8 -2.08 0.28 0.50
N GLN A 9 -1.11 0.14 -0.42
CA GLN A 9 -0.41 1.26 -1.05
C GLN A 9 -1.40 2.18 -1.79
N GLY A 10 -1.20 3.49 -1.66
CA GLY A 10 -2.10 4.54 -2.15
C GLY A 10 -2.92 5.22 -1.05
N SER A 11 -2.86 4.71 0.19
CA SER A 11 -3.53 5.32 1.35
C SER A 11 -2.70 6.38 2.07
N GLN A 12 -1.38 6.47 1.78
CA GLN A 12 -0.49 7.43 2.39
C GLN A 12 -0.75 8.86 1.90
N THR A 13 -0.64 9.82 2.78
CA THR A 13 -0.77 11.26 2.48
C THR A 13 0.33 12.06 3.17
N PRO A 14 0.80 13.17 2.57
CA PRO A 14 1.77 14.05 3.23
C PRO A 14 1.27 14.50 4.60
N GLY A 15 2.16 14.49 5.59
CA GLY A 15 1.83 14.92 6.94
C GLY A 15 0.97 13.96 7.76
N MET A 16 0.79 12.71 7.33
CA MET A 16 -0.09 11.73 8.00
C MET A 16 0.31 11.42 9.45
N PHE A 17 1.53 11.73 9.86
CA PHE A 17 2.00 11.56 11.24
C PHE A 17 1.99 12.84 12.08
N ASN A 18 1.63 13.99 11.52
CA ASN A 18 1.72 15.29 12.21
C ASN A 18 1.03 15.32 13.58
N SER A 19 -0.16 14.72 13.70
CA SER A 19 -0.88 14.65 14.97
C SER A 19 -0.30 13.63 15.95
N TRP A 20 0.37 12.60 15.45
CA TRP A 20 0.92 11.54 16.33
C TRP A 20 2.29 11.88 16.87
N VAL A 21 3.16 12.56 16.10
CA VAL A 21 4.51 12.92 16.57
C VAL A 21 4.53 13.95 17.69
N THR A 22 3.40 14.63 17.95
CA THR A 22 3.24 15.52 19.12
C THR A 22 3.13 14.75 20.44
N ASN A 23 2.80 13.45 20.39
CA ASN A 23 2.80 12.58 21.55
C ASN A 23 4.18 11.95 21.73
N PRO A 24 4.87 12.19 22.90
CA PRO A 24 6.22 11.68 23.12
C PRO A 24 6.34 10.16 22.98
N VAL A 25 5.32 9.40 23.41
CA VAL A 25 5.33 7.92 23.31
C VAL A 25 5.32 7.46 21.86
N PHE A 26 4.50 8.09 21.01
CA PHE A 26 4.44 7.74 19.60
C PHE A 26 5.67 8.22 18.82
N HIS A 27 6.20 9.37 19.20
CA HIS A 27 7.46 9.86 18.64
C HIS A 27 8.62 8.90 18.94
N GLU A 28 8.77 8.46 20.18
CA GLU A 28 9.80 7.49 20.58
C GLU A 28 9.64 6.16 19.87
N LEU A 29 8.40 5.67 19.73
CA LEU A 29 8.10 4.44 18.99
C LEU A 29 8.50 4.54 17.52
N LEU A 30 8.11 5.63 16.84
CA LEU A 30 8.50 5.89 15.45
C LEU A 30 10.02 6.04 15.30
N SER A 31 10.70 6.69 16.23
CA SER A 31 12.16 6.80 16.25
C SER A 31 12.82 5.43 16.37
N THR A 32 12.31 4.59 17.27
CA THR A 32 12.80 3.22 17.44
C THR A 32 12.62 2.41 16.17
N TRP A 33 11.44 2.43 15.57
CA TRP A 33 11.15 1.74 14.32
C TRP A 33 12.02 2.25 13.16
N SER A 34 12.20 3.57 13.06
CA SER A 34 13.07 4.21 12.05
C SER A 34 14.49 3.64 12.09
N MET A 35 15.07 3.57 13.29
CA MET A 35 16.42 3.00 13.49
C MET A 35 16.49 1.52 13.11
N ARG A 36 15.42 0.74 13.38
CA ARG A 36 15.39 -0.70 13.10
C ARG A 36 15.36 -1.07 11.63
N ILE A 37 14.79 -0.20 10.80
CA ILE A 37 14.61 -0.46 9.36
C ILE A 37 15.44 0.46 8.47
N ASP A 38 16.24 1.34 9.06
CA ASP A 38 17.03 2.36 8.34
C ASP A 38 16.16 3.20 7.38
N VAL A 39 15.06 3.74 7.94
CA VAL A 39 14.12 4.64 7.23
C VAL A 39 13.63 5.70 8.21
N ASP A 40 13.78 6.95 7.87
CA ASP A 40 13.26 8.06 8.68
C ASP A 40 11.72 8.17 8.55
N LEU A 41 11.00 7.35 9.30
CA LEU A 41 9.54 7.32 9.29
C LEU A 41 8.93 8.65 9.75
N ILE A 42 9.60 9.35 10.68
CA ILE A 42 9.11 10.64 11.18
C ILE A 42 9.16 11.66 10.05
N ARG A 43 10.27 11.82 9.40
CA ARG A 43 10.40 12.75 8.28
C ARG A 43 9.46 12.39 7.12
N LEU A 44 9.40 11.12 6.74
CA LEU A 44 8.50 10.65 5.68
C LEU A 44 7.03 10.91 6.01
N GLY A 45 6.63 10.74 7.26
CA GLY A 45 5.24 10.91 7.68
C GLY A 45 4.86 12.36 8.02
N THR A 46 5.82 13.31 8.09
CA THR A 46 5.55 14.69 8.48
C THR A 46 5.89 15.72 7.40
N THR A 47 7.11 15.68 6.84
CA THR A 47 7.64 16.74 5.98
C THR A 47 7.93 16.31 4.54
N ALA A 48 7.96 15.02 4.25
CA ALA A 48 8.13 14.52 2.88
C ALA A 48 6.95 14.90 2.00
N ASP A 49 7.22 15.18 0.74
CA ASP A 49 6.20 15.52 -0.24
C ASP A 49 5.47 14.28 -0.79
N ALA A 50 4.47 14.53 -1.62
CA ALA A 50 3.64 13.47 -2.19
C ALA A 50 4.43 12.53 -3.13
N ASP A 51 5.44 13.04 -3.82
CA ASP A 51 6.22 12.24 -4.78
C ASP A 51 7.19 11.33 -4.05
N GLU A 52 7.84 11.82 -2.99
CA GLU A 52 8.73 11.00 -2.16
C GLU A 52 8.00 9.85 -1.47
N ILE A 53 6.79 10.08 -0.94
CA ILE A 53 6.01 9.03 -0.27
C ILE A 53 5.26 8.11 -1.24
N LYS A 54 5.27 8.35 -2.56
CA LYS A 54 4.79 7.41 -3.58
C LYS A 54 5.80 6.33 -3.89
N ASP A 55 7.09 6.59 -3.70
CA ASP A 55 8.12 5.57 -3.90
C ASP A 55 7.78 4.33 -3.05
N THR A 56 7.77 3.16 -3.68
CA THR A 56 7.36 1.91 -3.04
C THR A 56 8.23 1.55 -1.84
N ALA A 57 9.52 1.89 -1.89
CA ALA A 57 10.45 1.65 -0.78
C ALA A 57 10.15 2.52 0.45
N ASN A 58 9.49 3.67 0.26
CA ASN A 58 9.07 4.59 1.31
C ASN A 58 7.61 4.36 1.72
N ALA A 59 6.71 4.21 0.74
CA ALA A 59 5.28 4.05 0.95
C ALA A 59 4.95 2.86 1.85
N GLN A 60 5.58 1.72 1.61
CA GLN A 60 5.23 0.48 2.30
C GLN A 60 5.59 0.51 3.79
N PRO A 61 6.81 0.86 4.23
CA PRO A 61 7.12 1.03 5.64
C PRO A 61 6.23 2.08 6.32
N LEU A 62 5.93 3.18 5.62
CA LEU A 62 5.10 4.26 6.14
C LEU A 62 3.67 3.79 6.44
N ILE A 63 3.06 3.03 5.52
CA ILE A 63 1.69 2.50 5.68
C ILE A 63 1.61 1.47 6.81
N VAL A 64 2.59 0.56 6.91
CA VAL A 64 2.61 -0.42 8.00
C VAL A 64 2.78 0.28 9.35
N ALA A 65 3.73 1.22 9.45
CA ALA A 65 3.93 2.00 10.66
C ALA A 65 2.66 2.79 11.06
N ALA A 66 1.98 3.41 10.09
CA ALA A 66 0.71 4.10 10.29
C ALA A 66 -0.38 3.19 10.84
N SER A 67 -0.51 1.99 10.28
CA SER A 67 -1.52 1.01 10.70
C SER A 67 -1.29 0.54 12.13
N LEU A 68 -0.04 0.22 12.48
CA LEU A 68 0.35 -0.20 13.82
C LEU A 68 0.17 0.94 14.83
N LEU A 69 0.59 2.15 14.47
CA LEU A 69 0.46 3.33 15.32
C LEU A 69 -1.00 3.70 15.54
N GLY A 70 -1.83 3.67 14.50
CA GLY A 70 -3.26 3.95 14.59
C GLY A 70 -4.00 3.00 15.52
N ALA A 71 -3.73 1.70 15.44
CA ALA A 71 -4.32 0.72 16.35
C ALA A 71 -3.91 0.97 17.81
N ARG A 72 -2.66 1.37 18.06
CA ARG A 72 -2.17 1.75 19.41
C ARG A 72 -2.81 3.04 19.91
N ALA A 73 -2.93 4.05 19.04
CA ALA A 73 -3.55 5.32 19.37
C ALA A 73 -5.03 5.18 19.74
N LEU A 74 -5.73 4.25 19.08
CA LEU A 74 -7.12 3.92 19.41
C LEU A 74 -7.26 3.08 20.67
N GLY A 75 -6.18 2.55 21.22
CA GLY A 75 -6.20 1.70 22.43
C GLY A 75 -6.99 0.41 22.25
N ILE A 76 -7.11 -0.09 21.03
CA ILE A 76 -7.89 -1.30 20.71
C ILE A 76 -7.15 -2.52 21.24
N LYS A 77 -7.74 -3.17 22.25
CA LYS A 77 -7.17 -4.38 22.87
C LYS A 77 -7.91 -5.65 22.47
N ASN A 78 -9.19 -5.54 22.14
CA ASN A 78 -10.05 -6.67 21.83
C ASN A 78 -10.70 -6.48 20.46
N PHE A 79 -10.39 -7.37 19.54
CA PHE A 79 -11.00 -7.44 18.22
C PHE A 79 -11.18 -8.91 17.80
N SER A 80 -12.08 -9.16 16.87
CA SER A 80 -12.43 -10.52 16.45
C SER A 80 -11.48 -11.05 15.38
N PHE A 81 -11.02 -10.18 14.48
CA PHE A 81 -10.06 -10.52 13.42
C PHE A 81 -9.38 -9.26 12.87
N THR A 82 -8.26 -9.48 12.19
CA THR A 82 -7.55 -8.47 11.40
C THR A 82 -7.53 -8.89 9.95
N SER A 83 -7.49 -7.93 9.05
CA SER A 83 -7.27 -8.13 7.62
C SER A 83 -6.44 -7.00 7.07
N GLY A 84 -5.78 -7.24 5.95
CA GLY A 84 -4.98 -6.22 5.27
C GLY A 84 -5.08 -6.35 3.76
N HIS A 85 -4.96 -5.23 3.06
CA HIS A 85 -4.86 -5.21 1.62
C HIS A 85 -3.39 -5.13 1.20
N SER A 86 -2.87 -6.16 0.50
CA SER A 86 -1.48 -6.19 0.01
C SER A 86 -0.47 -5.92 1.14
N VAL A 87 0.24 -4.78 1.13
CA VAL A 87 1.20 -4.39 2.18
C VAL A 87 0.57 -4.34 3.57
N GLY A 88 -0.71 -4.03 3.67
CA GLY A 88 -1.47 -4.03 4.92
C GLY A 88 -1.58 -5.40 5.59
N GLU A 89 -1.37 -6.49 4.86
CA GLU A 89 -1.35 -7.84 5.43
C GLU A 89 -0.25 -8.01 6.49
N LEU A 90 0.90 -7.34 6.32
CA LEU A 90 1.97 -7.36 7.32
C LEU A 90 1.58 -6.63 8.61
N ALA A 91 0.86 -5.51 8.49
CA ALA A 91 0.30 -4.84 9.66
C ALA A 91 -0.77 -5.70 10.34
N ALA A 92 -1.65 -6.34 9.56
CA ALA A 92 -2.67 -7.25 10.10
C ALA A 92 -2.05 -8.46 10.82
N ALA A 93 -0.98 -9.04 10.29
CA ALA A 93 -0.22 -10.12 10.93
C ALA A 93 0.41 -9.69 12.27
N ALA A 94 0.98 -8.47 12.33
CA ALA A 94 1.52 -7.94 13.58
C ALA A 94 0.42 -7.65 14.60
N LEU A 95 -0.67 -7.02 14.17
CA LEU A 95 -1.80 -6.70 15.05
C LEU A 95 -2.47 -7.95 15.62
N SER A 96 -2.49 -9.06 14.87
CA SER A 96 -2.99 -10.36 15.36
C SER A 96 -2.02 -11.06 16.33
N GLY A 97 -0.79 -10.59 16.43
CA GLY A 97 0.26 -11.23 17.23
C GLY A 97 0.96 -12.40 16.54
N ALA A 98 0.71 -12.64 15.24
CA ALA A 98 1.39 -13.68 14.47
C ALA A 98 2.87 -13.39 14.25
N ILE A 99 3.24 -12.11 14.14
CA ILE A 99 4.62 -11.61 14.08
C ILE A 99 4.76 -10.39 14.98
N SER A 100 5.98 -9.98 15.33
CA SER A 100 6.21 -8.73 16.04
C SER A 100 6.06 -7.51 15.12
N ASP A 101 5.80 -6.33 15.68
CA ASP A 101 5.80 -5.07 14.92
C ASP A 101 7.14 -4.86 14.20
N GLU A 102 8.23 -5.19 14.88
CA GLU A 102 9.58 -5.06 14.35
C GLU A 102 9.81 -5.98 13.15
N ASP A 103 9.34 -7.22 13.22
CA ASP A 103 9.43 -8.16 12.09
C ASP A 103 8.56 -7.71 10.91
N ALA A 104 7.34 -7.21 11.19
CA ALA A 104 6.50 -6.65 10.14
C ALA A 104 7.18 -5.48 9.42
N LEU A 105 7.83 -4.59 10.17
CA LEU A 105 8.55 -3.45 9.62
C LEU A 105 9.81 -3.86 8.83
N ARG A 106 10.56 -4.85 9.31
CA ARG A 106 11.70 -5.41 8.57
C ARG A 106 11.27 -6.10 7.27
N LEU A 107 10.21 -6.91 7.34
CA LEU A 107 9.65 -7.59 6.17
C LEU A 107 9.13 -6.60 5.14
N VAL A 108 8.39 -5.57 5.57
CA VAL A 108 7.86 -4.57 4.64
C VAL A 108 8.98 -3.72 4.02
N ARG A 109 10.05 -3.43 4.77
CA ARG A 109 11.22 -2.74 4.22
C ARG A 109 11.89 -3.57 3.12
N ALA A 110 12.14 -4.83 3.39
CA ALA A 110 12.70 -5.75 2.39
C ALA A 110 11.79 -5.86 1.16
N ARG A 111 10.48 -6.05 1.36
CA ARG A 111 9.49 -6.11 0.28
C ARG A 111 9.49 -4.83 -0.57
N GLY A 112 9.48 -3.66 0.05
CA GLY A 112 9.48 -2.38 -0.65
C GLY A 112 10.73 -2.18 -1.51
N LEU A 113 11.91 -2.55 -1.00
CA LEU A 113 13.16 -2.48 -1.73
C LEU A 113 13.19 -3.44 -2.93
N GLU A 114 12.75 -4.68 -2.74
CA GLU A 114 12.74 -5.67 -3.84
C GLU A 114 11.71 -5.30 -4.92
N MET A 115 10.55 -4.77 -4.53
CA MET A 115 9.55 -4.27 -5.48
C MET A 115 10.06 -3.04 -6.25
N ALA A 116 10.76 -2.11 -5.60
CA ALA A 116 11.37 -0.97 -6.27
C ALA A 116 12.45 -1.41 -7.27
N LYS A 117 13.29 -2.38 -6.91
CA LYS A 117 14.28 -2.99 -7.82
C LYS A 117 13.59 -3.65 -9.02
N ALA A 118 12.55 -4.44 -8.78
CA ALA A 118 11.80 -5.11 -9.85
C ALA A 118 11.15 -4.09 -10.81
N ALA A 119 10.57 -3.01 -10.29
CA ALA A 119 9.98 -1.95 -11.09
C ALA A 119 11.02 -1.20 -11.97
N ALA A 120 12.28 -1.15 -11.54
CA ALA A 120 13.35 -0.51 -12.31
C ALA A 120 13.88 -1.37 -13.49
N LEU A 121 13.51 -2.66 -13.57
CA LEU A 121 14.01 -3.56 -14.62
C LEU A 121 13.39 -3.29 -16.00
N SER A 122 12.18 -2.77 -16.06
CA SER A 122 11.47 -2.47 -17.31
C SER A 122 10.50 -1.31 -17.13
N PRO A 123 10.20 -0.55 -18.20
CA PRO A 123 9.19 0.52 -18.18
C PRO A 123 7.79 -0.09 -18.04
N ALA A 124 7.40 -0.39 -16.81
CA ALA A 124 6.10 -0.97 -16.45
C ALA A 124 5.35 -0.07 -15.47
N GLY A 125 4.05 -0.27 -15.39
CA GLY A 125 3.18 0.49 -14.51
C GLY A 125 1.91 -0.25 -14.14
N MET A 126 1.01 0.47 -13.49
CA MET A 126 -0.31 -0.01 -13.13
C MET A 126 -1.37 1.05 -13.41
N SER A 127 -2.55 0.60 -13.81
CA SER A 127 -3.74 1.45 -14.00
C SER A 127 -4.95 0.77 -13.37
N ALA A 128 -5.79 1.55 -12.72
CA ALA A 128 -7.05 1.05 -12.18
C ALA A 128 -8.15 1.11 -13.26
N VAL A 129 -8.75 -0.02 -13.57
CA VAL A 129 -9.95 -0.12 -14.39
C VAL A 129 -11.16 -0.13 -13.45
N LEU A 130 -12.04 0.84 -13.59
CA LEU A 130 -13.19 1.07 -12.72
C LEU A 130 -14.50 0.90 -13.52
N GLY A 131 -15.34 -0.04 -13.12
CA GLY A 131 -16.59 -0.38 -13.83
C GLY A 131 -16.36 -1.33 -15.00
N GLY A 132 -17.37 -1.45 -15.86
CA GLY A 132 -17.40 -2.42 -16.95
C GLY A 132 -17.72 -3.84 -16.49
N ASP A 133 -18.06 -4.70 -17.47
CA ASP A 133 -18.21 -6.14 -17.22
C ASP A 133 -16.84 -6.78 -16.97
N ARG A 134 -16.74 -7.60 -15.94
CA ARG A 134 -15.49 -8.23 -15.51
C ARG A 134 -14.84 -9.08 -16.62
N GLU A 135 -15.62 -9.84 -17.36
CA GLU A 135 -15.10 -10.74 -18.40
C GLU A 135 -14.59 -9.92 -19.60
N ILE A 136 -15.33 -8.84 -19.96
CA ILE A 136 -14.92 -7.91 -21.01
C ILE A 136 -13.62 -7.20 -20.63
N VAL A 137 -13.49 -6.77 -19.37
CA VAL A 137 -12.26 -6.14 -18.86
C VAL A 137 -11.10 -7.13 -18.94
N LEU A 138 -11.24 -8.35 -18.41
CA LEU A 138 -10.17 -9.36 -18.44
C LEU A 138 -9.76 -9.74 -19.86
N LYS A 139 -10.73 -9.86 -20.79
CA LYS A 139 -10.44 -10.11 -22.21
C LYS A 139 -9.63 -8.97 -22.81
N LYS A 140 -10.01 -7.71 -22.55
CA LYS A 140 -9.28 -6.53 -23.04
C LYS A 140 -7.85 -6.47 -22.51
N LEU A 141 -7.65 -6.78 -21.23
CA LEU A 141 -6.30 -6.84 -20.64
C LEU A 141 -5.45 -7.91 -21.32
N ASN A 142 -6.01 -9.09 -21.56
CA ASN A 142 -5.31 -10.17 -22.25
C ASN A 142 -4.94 -9.79 -23.70
N GLU A 143 -5.83 -9.13 -24.45
CA GLU A 143 -5.56 -8.63 -25.81
C GLU A 143 -4.39 -7.64 -25.85
N LEU A 144 -4.22 -6.85 -24.79
CA LEU A 144 -3.12 -5.89 -24.62
C LEU A 144 -1.89 -6.47 -23.91
N HIS A 145 -1.86 -7.77 -23.65
CA HIS A 145 -0.81 -8.44 -22.88
C HIS A 145 -0.58 -7.84 -21.49
N LEU A 146 -1.64 -7.26 -20.89
CA LEU A 146 -1.64 -6.76 -19.53
C LEU A 146 -2.08 -7.84 -18.55
N VAL A 147 -1.56 -7.78 -17.34
CA VAL A 147 -1.91 -8.68 -16.24
C VAL A 147 -2.96 -8.03 -15.35
N ALA A 148 -4.03 -8.74 -15.01
CA ALA A 148 -4.93 -8.35 -13.93
C ALA A 148 -4.23 -8.61 -12.59
N ALA A 149 -3.46 -7.63 -12.11
CA ALA A 149 -2.64 -7.77 -10.91
C ALA A 149 -3.48 -7.88 -9.64
N ASN A 150 -4.62 -7.16 -9.59
CA ASN A 150 -5.58 -7.22 -8.49
C ASN A 150 -7.01 -7.19 -9.04
N ASP A 151 -7.87 -8.03 -8.48
CA ASP A 151 -9.32 -7.91 -8.60
C ASP A 151 -9.85 -7.55 -7.20
N ASN A 152 -10.13 -6.27 -6.99
CA ASN A 152 -10.50 -5.73 -5.68
C ASN A 152 -12.00 -5.87 -5.38
N GLY A 153 -12.75 -6.48 -6.31
CA GLY A 153 -14.21 -6.51 -6.24
C GLY A 153 -14.84 -5.15 -6.54
N GLY A 154 -16.17 -5.05 -6.43
CA GLY A 154 -16.89 -3.78 -6.66
C GLY A 154 -16.65 -3.14 -8.04
N GLY A 155 -16.20 -3.93 -9.03
CA GLY A 155 -15.90 -3.43 -10.37
C GLY A 155 -14.54 -2.72 -10.49
N GLN A 156 -13.59 -3.00 -9.58
CA GLN A 156 -12.23 -2.46 -9.69
C GLN A 156 -11.23 -3.58 -9.98
N ILE A 157 -10.57 -3.50 -11.13
CA ILE A 157 -9.45 -4.37 -11.52
C ILE A 157 -8.22 -3.50 -11.75
N VAL A 158 -7.08 -3.90 -11.18
CA VAL A 158 -5.80 -3.23 -11.43
C VAL A 158 -5.07 -3.97 -12.54
N ALA A 159 -4.87 -3.27 -13.66
CA ALA A 159 -4.06 -3.73 -14.77
C ALA A 159 -2.59 -3.38 -14.53
N ALA A 160 -1.69 -4.32 -14.78
CA ALA A 160 -0.24 -4.11 -14.70
C ALA A 160 0.43 -4.58 -16.00
N GLY A 161 1.46 -3.87 -16.43
CA GLY A 161 2.26 -4.24 -17.59
C GLY A 161 3.03 -3.07 -18.20
N ASP A 162 3.38 -3.20 -19.46
CA ASP A 162 4.13 -2.20 -20.23
C ASP A 162 3.38 -0.86 -20.30
N LEU A 163 4.12 0.26 -20.19
CA LEU A 163 3.53 1.60 -20.21
C LEU A 163 2.77 1.92 -21.49
N ALA A 164 3.24 1.42 -22.65
CA ALA A 164 2.56 1.63 -23.92
C ALA A 164 1.23 0.87 -23.98
N ALA A 165 1.19 -0.36 -23.44
CA ALA A 165 -0.04 -1.14 -23.33
C ALA A 165 -1.05 -0.51 -22.36
N LEU A 166 -0.59 0.05 -21.24
CA LEU A 166 -1.43 0.80 -20.30
C LEU A 166 -1.98 2.10 -20.93
N ALA A 167 -1.17 2.80 -21.73
CA ALA A 167 -1.63 3.95 -22.49
C ALA A 167 -2.73 3.56 -23.48
N ALA A 168 -2.53 2.47 -24.26
CA ALA A 168 -3.55 1.96 -25.17
C ALA A 168 -4.85 1.55 -24.46
N LEU A 169 -4.75 0.98 -23.26
CA LEU A 169 -5.90 0.67 -22.41
C LEU A 169 -6.65 1.94 -21.99
N SER A 170 -5.92 3.00 -21.66
CA SER A 170 -6.50 4.30 -21.24
C SER A 170 -7.17 5.03 -22.40
N GLU A 171 -6.60 4.93 -23.61
CA GLU A 171 -7.17 5.52 -24.84
C GLU A 171 -8.44 4.79 -25.30
N ASN A 172 -8.48 3.46 -25.14
CA ASN A 172 -9.59 2.61 -25.55
C ASN A 172 -10.05 1.72 -24.38
N PRO A 173 -10.68 2.27 -23.37
CA PRO A 173 -11.14 1.52 -22.20
C PRO A 173 -12.22 0.49 -22.58
N PRO A 174 -12.38 -0.59 -21.83
CA PRO A 174 -13.51 -1.51 -21.98
C PRO A 174 -14.87 -0.80 -21.83
N GLU A 175 -15.87 -1.31 -22.50
CA GLU A 175 -17.22 -0.74 -22.44
C GLU A 175 -17.71 -0.61 -20.99
N GLY A 176 -18.22 0.56 -20.64
CA GLY A 176 -18.72 0.87 -19.29
C GLY A 176 -17.62 1.04 -18.23
N ALA A 177 -16.33 0.97 -18.61
CA ALA A 177 -15.21 1.17 -17.70
C ALA A 177 -14.53 2.53 -17.86
N ARG A 178 -13.81 2.95 -16.81
CA ARG A 178 -12.87 4.08 -16.81
C ARG A 178 -11.50 3.61 -16.35
N VAL A 179 -10.45 4.15 -16.97
CA VAL A 179 -9.06 3.86 -16.60
C VAL A 179 -8.42 5.08 -15.92
N ARG A 180 -7.69 4.82 -14.85
CA ARG A 180 -6.97 5.85 -14.08
C ARG A 180 -5.58 5.38 -13.71
#